data_c97d949dee94ac4bdd4c863c509574f4
#
_entry.id   c97d949dee94ac4bdd4c863c509574f4
#
_cell.length_a   1.000
_cell.length_b   1.000
_cell.length_c   1.000
_cell.angle_alpha   90.00
_cell.angle_beta   90.00
_cell.angle_gamma   90.00
#
_symmetry.space_group_name_H-M   'P 1'
#
loop_
_entity.id
_entity.type
_entity.pdbx_description
1 polymer ?
#
loop_
_entity_poly.entity_id
_entity_poly.type
_entity_poly.pdbx_seq_one_letter_code
_entity_poly.pdbx_strand_id
1 'polypeptide(L)'
;MATIKEIAQRAGVSTTTVSNVIHGKTKKVSPANIQKIENLIREMGYVQKMGLRVLNKEKSQLIAVVINHHKDFKDSIIGDPFYGKIIGFIEKYVQELGYYLMLYSAKDTDKIFQMVMGWDVDG
;
A
#
# COMPACT_ATOMS: atom_id res chain seq x y z
N MET A 1 17.88 8.32 -2.33
CA MET A 1 16.51 7.99 -2.71
C MET A 1 15.88 9.18 -3.43
N ALA A 2 15.25 8.95 -4.55
CA ALA A 2 14.66 10.02 -5.36
C ALA A 2 13.57 10.78 -4.59
N THR A 3 13.54 12.09 -4.77
CA THR A 3 12.54 12.96 -4.15
C THR A 3 11.70 13.65 -5.22
N ILE A 4 10.51 14.13 -4.83
CA ILE A 4 9.64 14.93 -5.71
C ILE A 4 10.39 16.15 -6.25
N LYS A 5 11.20 16.79 -5.41
CA LYS A 5 12.01 17.95 -5.79
C LYS A 5 13.00 17.63 -6.92
N GLU A 6 13.68 16.50 -6.83
CA GLU A 6 14.62 16.05 -7.86
C GLU A 6 13.91 15.74 -9.17
N ILE A 7 12.75 15.09 -9.11
CA ILE A 7 11.92 14.80 -10.29
C ILE A 7 11.48 16.11 -10.94
N ALA A 8 11.01 17.06 -10.14
CA ALA A 8 10.57 18.37 -10.63
C ALA A 8 11.69 19.14 -11.33
N GLN A 9 12.88 19.12 -10.76
CA GLN A 9 14.06 19.76 -11.37
C GLN A 9 14.40 19.14 -12.72
N ARG A 10 14.42 17.80 -12.82
CA ARG A 10 14.72 17.11 -14.07
C ARG A 10 13.62 17.28 -15.13
N ALA A 11 12.37 17.34 -14.69
CA ALA A 11 11.23 17.54 -15.61
C ALA A 11 11.06 19.00 -16.04
N GLY A 12 11.67 19.95 -15.36
CA GLY A 12 11.49 21.38 -15.62
C GLY A 12 10.12 21.88 -15.22
N VAL A 13 9.52 21.31 -14.18
CA VAL A 13 8.18 21.67 -13.69
C VAL A 13 8.21 21.92 -12.19
N SER A 14 7.10 22.40 -11.64
CA SER A 14 6.97 22.61 -10.18
C SER A 14 6.79 21.27 -9.43
N THR A 15 7.13 21.28 -8.15
CA THR A 15 6.88 20.13 -7.27
C THR A 15 5.39 19.82 -7.17
N THR A 16 4.53 20.84 -7.23
CA THR A 16 3.07 20.69 -7.25
C THR A 16 2.62 19.91 -8.49
N THR A 17 3.20 20.18 -9.65
CA THR A 17 2.89 19.44 -10.89
C THR A 17 3.27 17.97 -10.77
N VAL A 18 4.44 17.66 -10.23
CA VAL A 18 4.87 16.28 -9.99
C VAL A 18 3.92 15.58 -9.01
N SER A 19 3.58 16.23 -7.92
CA SER A 19 2.64 15.71 -6.94
C SER A 19 1.28 15.42 -7.56
N ASN A 20 0.76 16.31 -8.39
CA ASN A 20 -0.50 16.12 -9.09
C ASN A 20 -0.47 14.87 -10.00
N VAL A 21 0.61 14.65 -10.72
CA VAL A 21 0.76 13.44 -11.56
C VAL A 21 0.77 12.18 -10.70
N ILE A 22 1.52 12.17 -9.60
CA ILE A 22 1.59 11.03 -8.67
C ILE A 22 0.20 10.68 -8.13
N HIS A 23 -0.64 11.68 -7.83
CA HIS A 23 -1.97 11.50 -7.23
C HIS A 23 -3.10 11.40 -8.25
N GLY A 24 -2.78 11.33 -9.54
CA GLY A 24 -3.78 11.21 -10.59
C GLY A 24 -4.57 12.48 -10.89
N LYS A 25 -4.16 13.63 -10.35
CA LYS A 25 -4.80 14.93 -10.57
C LYS A 25 -4.22 15.60 -11.83
N THR A 26 -4.46 15.01 -12.98
CA THR A 26 -3.76 15.37 -14.24
C THR A 26 -4.53 16.33 -15.16
N LYS A 27 -5.68 16.83 -14.75
CA LYS A 27 -6.54 17.68 -15.59
C LYS A 27 -5.84 18.93 -16.14
N LYS A 28 -4.92 19.53 -15.36
CA LYS A 28 -4.19 20.75 -15.72
C LYS A 28 -2.76 20.49 -16.17
N VAL A 29 -2.39 19.23 -16.38
CA VAL A 29 -1.03 18.85 -16.79
C VAL A 29 -1.08 18.37 -18.23
N SER A 30 -0.15 18.88 -19.08
CA SER A 30 -0.10 18.45 -20.47
C SER A 30 0.24 16.96 -20.58
N PRO A 31 -0.26 16.25 -21.61
CA PRO A 31 0.08 14.84 -21.83
C PRO A 31 1.59 14.60 -21.94
N ALA A 32 2.32 15.52 -22.56
CA ALA A 32 3.78 15.44 -22.68
C ALA A 32 4.46 15.49 -21.30
N ASN A 33 4.02 16.37 -20.42
CA ASN A 33 4.55 16.48 -19.07
C ASN A 33 4.19 15.28 -18.21
N ILE A 34 2.98 14.75 -18.33
CA ILE A 34 2.56 13.52 -17.65
C ILE A 34 3.51 12.39 -18.01
N GLN A 35 3.74 12.15 -19.30
CA GLN A 35 4.62 11.10 -19.82
C GLN A 35 6.05 11.27 -19.29
N LYS A 36 6.57 12.49 -19.35
CA LYS A 36 7.92 12.83 -18.89
C LYS A 36 8.10 12.56 -17.40
N ILE A 37 7.13 12.97 -16.59
CA ILE A 37 7.15 12.77 -15.13
C ILE A 37 7.05 11.29 -14.78
N GLU A 38 6.15 10.56 -15.43
CA GLU A 38 6.00 9.10 -15.20
C GLU A 38 7.26 8.34 -15.55
N ASN A 39 7.92 8.70 -16.65
CA ASN A 39 9.20 8.10 -17.04
C ASN A 39 10.29 8.37 -15.99
N LEU A 40 10.38 9.60 -15.49
CA LEU A 40 11.35 9.98 -14.47
C LEU A 40 11.09 9.25 -13.14
N ILE A 41 9.83 9.10 -12.75
CA ILE A 41 9.45 8.34 -11.56
C ILE A 41 10.00 6.91 -11.65
N ARG A 42 9.83 6.26 -12.80
CA ARG A 42 10.33 4.90 -13.02
C ARG A 42 11.86 4.84 -13.05
N GLU A 43 12.49 5.73 -13.82
CA GLU A 43 13.96 5.76 -13.96
C GLU A 43 14.68 6.05 -12.65
N MET A 44 14.14 6.97 -11.85
CA MET A 44 14.71 7.38 -10.58
C MET A 44 14.32 6.48 -9.41
N GLY A 45 13.42 5.51 -9.64
CA GLY A 45 12.97 4.58 -8.61
C GLY A 45 12.20 5.26 -7.48
N TYR A 46 11.44 6.30 -7.79
CA TYR A 46 10.63 6.98 -6.77
C TYR A 46 9.46 6.08 -6.34
N VAL A 47 9.32 5.90 -5.04
CA VAL A 47 8.20 5.17 -4.43
C VAL A 47 7.60 6.03 -3.31
N GLN A 48 6.30 6.25 -3.39
CA GLN A 48 5.57 6.98 -2.36
C GLN A 48 5.51 6.16 -1.07
N LYS A 49 5.96 6.74 0.03
CA LYS A 49 5.90 6.10 1.35
C LYS A 49 4.46 6.10 1.89
N MET A 50 4.13 5.07 2.64
CA MET A 50 2.80 4.91 3.26
C MET A 50 2.38 6.14 4.07
N GLY A 51 3.29 6.73 4.84
CA GLY A 51 3.00 7.93 5.64
C GLY A 51 2.47 9.10 4.79
N LEU A 52 3.01 9.29 3.58
CA LEU A 52 2.54 10.33 2.67
C LEU A 52 1.14 10.01 2.12
N ARG A 53 0.85 8.75 1.84
CA ARG A 53 -0.50 8.33 1.42
C ARG A 53 -1.54 8.64 2.48
N VAL A 54 -1.24 8.33 3.73
CA VAL A 54 -2.13 8.62 4.87
C VAL A 54 -2.37 10.12 5.01
N LEU A 55 -1.31 10.93 4.95
CA LEU A 55 -1.43 12.39 5.01
C LEU A 55 -2.31 12.95 3.89
N ASN A 56 -2.25 12.37 2.70
CA ASN A 56 -3.02 12.80 1.53
C ASN A 56 -4.42 12.16 1.48
N LYS A 57 -4.82 11.44 2.51
CA LYS A 57 -6.10 10.71 2.58
C LYS A 57 -6.30 9.72 1.42
N GLU A 58 -5.22 9.16 0.94
CA GLU A 58 -5.26 8.10 -0.08
C GLU A 58 -5.50 6.74 0.58
N LYS A 59 -5.97 5.79 -0.22
CA LYS A 59 -6.12 4.39 0.24
C LYS A 59 -4.77 3.80 0.62
N SER A 60 -4.74 3.01 1.68
CA SER A 60 -3.52 2.34 2.16
C SER A 60 -3.06 1.22 1.23
N GLN A 61 -3.94 0.65 0.44
CA GLN A 61 -3.73 -0.57 -0.35
C GLN A 61 -3.46 -1.80 0.50
N LEU A 62 -3.86 -1.77 1.77
CA LEU A 62 -3.72 -2.88 2.70
C LEU A 62 -5.06 -3.59 2.88
N ILE A 63 -5.04 -4.91 2.72
CA ILE A 63 -6.15 -5.79 3.11
C ILE A 63 -5.67 -6.62 4.29
N ALA A 64 -6.40 -6.55 5.40
CA ALA A 64 -6.08 -7.31 6.59
C ALA A 64 -6.85 -8.62 6.62
N VAL A 65 -6.13 -9.72 6.78
CA VAL A 65 -6.71 -11.00 7.15
C VAL A 65 -6.47 -11.21 8.62
N VAL A 66 -7.55 -11.26 9.38
CA VAL A 66 -7.50 -11.39 10.83
C VAL A 66 -8.07 -12.74 11.23
N ILE A 67 -7.32 -13.49 12.01
CA ILE A 67 -7.75 -14.77 12.54
C ILE A 67 -7.87 -14.65 14.06
N ASN A 68 -9.09 -14.73 14.55
CA ASN A 68 -9.38 -14.82 15.97
C ASN A 68 -9.50 -16.31 16.35
N HIS A 69 -8.60 -16.79 17.18
CA HIS A 69 -8.56 -18.20 17.56
C HIS A 69 -8.49 -18.38 19.08
N HIS A 70 -9.08 -19.46 19.54
CA HIS A 70 -9.09 -19.82 20.95
C HIS A 70 -8.12 -20.96 21.29
N LYS A 71 -7.56 -21.60 20.27
CA LYS A 71 -6.59 -22.70 20.45
C LYS A 71 -5.17 -22.19 20.35
N ASP A 72 -4.28 -22.79 21.11
CA ASP A 72 -2.86 -22.57 20.92
C ASP A 72 -2.36 -23.46 19.79
N PHE A 73 -1.75 -22.86 18.79
CA PHE A 73 -1.07 -23.57 17.73
C PHE A 73 0.38 -23.79 18.14
N LYS A 74 0.90 -25.02 17.94
CA LYS A 74 2.28 -25.35 18.33
C LYS A 74 3.30 -24.45 17.65
N ASP A 75 3.09 -24.18 16.37
CA ASP A 75 4.01 -23.36 15.57
C ASP A 75 3.39 -22.00 15.25
N SER A 76 2.66 -21.95 14.16
CA SER A 76 1.96 -20.74 13.73
C SER A 76 0.68 -21.11 12.99
N ILE A 77 -0.21 -20.12 12.82
CA ILE A 77 -1.44 -20.31 12.04
C ILE A 77 -1.11 -20.70 10.60
N ILE A 78 -0.06 -20.12 10.01
CA ILE A 78 0.36 -20.46 8.65
C ILE A 78 0.85 -21.91 8.55
N GLY A 79 1.42 -22.44 9.60
CA GLY A 79 1.85 -23.84 9.67
C GLY A 79 0.70 -24.84 9.74
N ASP A 80 -0.51 -24.40 10.09
CA ASP A 80 -1.70 -25.24 10.03
C ASP A 80 -2.14 -25.42 8.58
N PRO A 81 -2.29 -26.68 8.08
CA PRO A 81 -2.62 -26.91 6.67
C PRO A 81 -3.93 -26.26 6.22
N PHE A 82 -4.92 -26.20 7.08
CA PHE A 82 -6.22 -25.60 6.77
C PHE A 82 -6.12 -24.09 6.63
N TYR A 83 -5.57 -23.40 7.63
CA TYR A 83 -5.42 -21.95 7.59
C TYR A 83 -4.40 -21.50 6.55
N GLY A 84 -3.28 -22.22 6.43
CA GLY A 84 -2.26 -21.91 5.44
C GLY A 84 -2.80 -21.94 4.02
N LYS A 85 -3.65 -22.90 3.70
CA LYS A 85 -4.29 -23.01 2.37
C LYS A 85 -5.25 -21.86 2.10
N ILE A 86 -6.09 -21.50 3.08
CA ILE A 86 -7.01 -20.36 2.96
C ILE A 86 -6.25 -19.06 2.76
N ILE A 87 -5.24 -18.81 3.58
CA ILE A 87 -4.41 -17.60 3.51
C ILE A 87 -3.71 -17.53 2.15
N GLY A 88 -3.21 -18.65 1.64
CA GLY A 88 -2.57 -18.70 0.33
C GLY A 88 -3.51 -18.30 -0.81
N PHE A 89 -4.76 -18.75 -0.80
CA PHE A 89 -5.75 -18.32 -1.78
C PHE A 89 -6.06 -16.83 -1.68
N ILE A 90 -6.24 -16.32 -0.48
CA ILE A 90 -6.53 -14.90 -0.25
C ILE A 90 -5.35 -14.05 -0.72
N GLU A 91 -4.13 -14.43 -0.39
CA GLU A 91 -2.90 -13.73 -0.77
C GLU A 91 -2.81 -13.59 -2.31
N LYS A 92 -3.08 -14.66 -3.02
CA LYS A 92 -3.06 -14.65 -4.48
C LYS A 92 -4.03 -13.62 -5.06
N TYR A 93 -5.28 -13.61 -4.60
CA TYR A 93 -6.29 -12.66 -5.08
C TYR A 93 -5.97 -11.22 -4.69
N VAL A 94 -5.47 -11.01 -3.48
CA VAL A 94 -5.05 -9.69 -3.01
C VAL A 94 -3.95 -9.12 -3.92
N GLN A 95 -2.96 -9.92 -4.27
CA GLN A 95 -1.91 -9.51 -5.21
C GLN A 95 -2.45 -9.17 -6.60
N GLU A 96 -3.33 -10.02 -7.14
CA GLU A 96 -3.93 -9.80 -8.47
C GLU A 96 -4.70 -8.48 -8.54
N LEU A 97 -5.29 -8.05 -7.42
CA LEU A 97 -6.01 -6.79 -7.32
C LEU A 97 -5.10 -5.58 -7.05
N GLY A 98 -3.79 -5.78 -6.92
CA GLY A 98 -2.83 -4.72 -6.64
C GLY A 98 -2.79 -4.27 -5.20
N TYR A 99 -3.25 -5.10 -4.27
CA TYR A 99 -3.23 -4.83 -2.84
C TYR A 99 -2.13 -5.62 -2.13
N TYR A 100 -1.83 -5.20 -0.90
CA TYR A 100 -0.91 -5.89 -0.01
C TYR A 100 -1.69 -6.59 1.10
N LEU A 101 -1.23 -7.76 1.48
CA LEU A 101 -1.85 -8.54 2.55
C LEU A 101 -1.16 -8.27 3.87
N MET A 102 -1.95 -7.93 4.89
CA MET A 102 -1.51 -7.90 6.28
C MET A 102 -2.17 -9.06 7.02
N LEU A 103 -1.38 -9.93 7.62
CA LEU A 103 -1.88 -11.06 8.39
C LEU A 103 -1.68 -10.79 9.87
N TYR A 104 -2.74 -10.95 10.65
CA TYR A 104 -2.69 -10.84 12.10
C TYR A 104 -3.54 -11.92 12.75
N SER A 105 -2.99 -12.56 13.75
CA SER A 105 -3.72 -13.56 14.53
C SER A 105 -3.61 -13.25 16.02
N ALA A 106 -4.71 -13.35 16.73
CA ALA A 106 -4.75 -13.10 18.16
C ALA A 106 -5.97 -13.77 18.80
N LYS A 107 -5.89 -13.98 20.11
CA LYS A 107 -7.02 -14.41 20.93
C LYS A 107 -7.84 -13.22 21.44
N ASP A 108 -7.22 -12.06 21.57
CA ASP A 108 -7.78 -10.85 22.16
C ASP A 108 -8.41 -9.97 21.08
N THR A 109 -9.72 -9.79 21.17
CA THR A 109 -10.50 -8.98 20.23
C THR A 109 -10.09 -7.52 20.28
N ASP A 110 -9.74 -6.98 21.45
CA ASP A 110 -9.34 -5.58 21.59
C ASP A 110 -8.02 -5.30 20.83
N LYS A 111 -7.06 -6.23 20.90
CA LYS A 111 -5.81 -6.12 20.13
C LYS A 111 -6.06 -6.15 18.63
N ILE A 112 -6.98 -6.99 18.17
CA ILE A 112 -7.38 -7.08 16.77
C ILE A 112 -7.96 -5.73 16.31
N PHE A 113 -8.86 -5.17 17.11
CA PHE A 113 -9.49 -3.88 16.83
C PHE A 113 -8.45 -2.76 16.75
N GLN A 114 -7.54 -2.69 17.72
CA GLN A 114 -6.46 -1.70 17.73
C GLN A 114 -5.58 -1.80 16.47
N MET A 115 -5.24 -3.01 16.04
CA MET A 115 -4.45 -3.23 14.84
C MET A 115 -5.19 -2.72 13.59
N VAL A 116 -6.43 -3.14 13.40
CA VAL A 116 -7.24 -2.76 12.23
C VAL A 116 -7.39 -1.23 12.14
N MET A 117 -7.70 -0.60 13.26
CA MET A 117 -7.88 0.86 13.29
C MET A 117 -6.56 1.61 13.16
N GLY A 118 -5.50 1.08 13.76
CA GLY A 118 -4.20 1.74 13.74
C GLY A 118 -3.49 1.72 12.40
N TRP A 119 -3.75 0.73 11.57
CA TRP A 119 -3.11 0.58 10.26
C TRP A 119 -3.91 1.12 9.08
N ASP A 120 -5.11 1.60 9.33
CA ASP A 120 -5.98 2.21 8.31
C ASP A 120 -6.13 1.32 7.06
N VAL A 121 -6.44 0.05 7.29
CA VAL A 121 -6.63 -0.90 6.20
C VAL A 121 -7.86 -0.57 5.35
N ASP A 122 -7.81 -0.89 4.07
CA ASP A 122 -8.93 -0.64 3.14
C ASP A 122 -10.04 -1.70 3.28
N GLY A 123 -9.67 -2.86 3.78
CA GLY A 123 -10.62 -3.94 4.00
C GLY A 123 -10.06 -5.06 4.87
#